data_681a8a297c8476e20c0233fe50182dfd
#
_entry.id   681a8a297c8476e20c0233fe50182dfd
#
_cell.length_a   1.000
_cell.length_b   1.000
_cell.length_c   1.000
_cell.angle_alpha   90.00
_cell.angle_beta   90.00
_cell.angle_gamma   90.00
#
_symmetry.space_group_name_H-M   'P 1'
#
loop_
_entity.id
_entity.type
_entity.pdbx_description
1 polymer ?
#
loop_
_entity_poly.entity_id
_entity_poly.type
_entity_poly.pdbx_seq_one_letter_code
_entity_poly.pdbx_strand_id
1 'polypeptide(L)'
;HKHSHSHEEQSVPLVIIGDTIHNFIDGVAIASAYLINPGLGFVTAVSTLLHELPHEIGDFGILLKAGFSKKKVFLVNLFSSLSTVLGSLVVYFFVTGTQLPGILMSIAAGMFIYLGASDFLPRANKEIEKTKAVLVLLLGAALMYLTLSLVPHAH
;
A
#
# COMPACT_ATOMS: atom_id res chain seq x y z
N HIS A 1 24.29 23.05 -14.51
CA HIS A 1 23.43 22.88 -13.29
C HIS A 1 21.92 23.11 -13.51
N LYS A 2 21.41 23.23 -14.75
CA LYS A 2 19.97 23.45 -15.01
C LYS A 2 19.17 22.19 -15.40
N HIS A 3 19.80 21.02 -15.56
CA HIS A 3 19.11 19.82 -16.04
C HIS A 3 18.59 18.86 -14.95
N SER A 4 18.99 19.03 -13.67
CA SER A 4 18.52 18.14 -12.59
C SER A 4 17.17 18.56 -12.00
N HIS A 5 16.83 19.83 -12.01
CA HIS A 5 15.55 20.31 -11.44
C HIS A 5 14.31 19.91 -12.25
N SER A 6 14.44 19.77 -13.58
CA SER A 6 13.28 19.44 -14.43
C SER A 6 12.77 17.99 -14.28
N HIS A 7 13.63 17.05 -13.92
CA HIS A 7 13.24 15.64 -13.71
C HIS A 7 12.60 15.41 -12.33
N GLU A 8 13.01 16.16 -11.30
CA GLU A 8 12.41 16.07 -9.97
C GLU A 8 11.02 16.72 -9.93
N GLU A 9 10.79 17.84 -10.62
CA GLU A 9 9.47 18.48 -10.70
C GLU A 9 8.43 17.66 -11.49
N GLN A 10 8.87 16.90 -12.51
CA GLN A 10 7.99 16.05 -13.31
C GLN A 10 7.55 14.77 -12.57
N SER A 11 8.25 14.37 -11.53
CA SER A 11 7.91 13.15 -10.76
C SER A 11 6.81 13.38 -9.70
N VAL A 12 6.64 14.62 -9.21
CA VAL A 12 5.68 14.93 -8.13
C VAL A 12 4.22 14.57 -8.48
N PRO A 13 3.66 14.95 -9.64
CA PRO A 13 2.30 14.54 -9.98
C PRO A 13 2.14 13.02 -10.09
N LEU A 14 3.19 12.36 -10.58
CA LEU A 14 3.18 10.90 -10.73
C LEU A 14 3.15 10.20 -9.36
N VAL A 15 3.89 10.71 -8.38
CA VAL A 15 3.88 10.21 -7.01
C VAL A 15 2.49 10.37 -6.41
N ILE A 16 1.90 11.56 -6.48
CA ILE A 16 0.57 11.83 -5.89
C ILE A 16 -0.53 10.99 -6.55
N ILE A 17 -0.52 10.86 -7.88
CA ILE A 17 -1.50 10.05 -8.60
C ILE A 17 -1.30 8.57 -8.28
N GLY A 18 -0.05 8.11 -8.30
CA GLY A 18 0.30 6.72 -7.99
C GLY A 18 -0.13 6.32 -6.58
N ASP A 19 0.16 7.17 -5.59
CA ASP A 19 -0.24 7.01 -4.21
C ASP A 19 -1.78 6.99 -4.06
N THR A 20 -2.48 7.92 -4.70
CA THR A 20 -3.96 7.95 -4.67
C THR A 20 -4.58 6.68 -5.26
N ILE A 21 -4.03 6.16 -6.37
CA ILE A 21 -4.51 4.91 -6.99
C ILE A 21 -4.18 3.72 -6.08
N HIS A 22 -2.98 3.68 -5.49
CA HIS A 22 -2.57 2.65 -4.57
C HIS A 22 -3.50 2.57 -3.36
N ASN A 23 -3.74 3.67 -2.70
CA ASN A 23 -4.66 3.81 -1.59
C ASN A 23 -6.10 3.37 -1.95
N PHE A 24 -6.59 3.74 -3.14
CA PHE A 24 -7.90 3.29 -3.61
C PHE A 24 -7.97 1.76 -3.73
N ILE A 25 -6.93 1.12 -4.28
CA ILE A 25 -6.85 -0.34 -4.43
C ILE A 25 -6.75 -1.03 -3.08
N ASP A 26 -6.06 -0.45 -2.12
CA ASP A 26 -6.01 -0.93 -0.74
C ASP A 26 -7.40 -0.99 -0.13
N GLY A 27 -8.20 0.05 -0.33
CA GLY A 27 -9.60 0.08 0.09
C GLY A 27 -10.44 -1.01 -0.57
N VAL A 28 -10.27 -1.22 -1.87
CA VAL A 28 -10.92 -2.32 -2.60
C VAL A 28 -10.50 -3.68 -2.04
N ALA A 29 -9.21 -3.88 -1.75
CA ALA A 29 -8.69 -5.12 -1.20
C ALA A 29 -9.26 -5.41 0.20
N ILE A 30 -9.22 -4.42 1.10
CA ILE A 30 -9.73 -4.55 2.47
C ILE A 30 -11.22 -4.91 2.45
N ALA A 31 -12.03 -4.15 1.73
CA ALA A 31 -13.47 -4.39 1.68
C ALA A 31 -13.81 -5.74 1.01
N SER A 32 -13.12 -6.11 -0.07
CA SER A 32 -13.31 -7.43 -0.73
C SER A 32 -12.95 -8.57 0.21
N ALA A 33 -11.86 -8.42 0.98
CA ALA A 33 -11.46 -9.41 1.98
C ALA A 33 -12.51 -9.58 3.08
N TYR A 34 -13.09 -8.47 3.58
CA TYR A 34 -14.18 -8.50 4.55
C TYR A 34 -15.44 -9.19 4.02
N LEU A 35 -15.77 -9.01 2.74
CA LEU A 35 -16.91 -9.69 2.11
C LEU A 35 -16.70 -11.20 1.99
N ILE A 36 -15.45 -11.67 1.87
CA ILE A 36 -15.12 -13.10 1.83
C ILE A 36 -15.14 -13.68 3.24
N ASN A 37 -14.42 -13.06 4.16
CA ASN A 37 -14.31 -13.49 5.56
C ASN A 37 -13.84 -12.31 6.43
N PRO A 38 -14.53 -11.99 7.56
CA PRO A 38 -14.15 -10.89 8.45
C PRO A 38 -12.72 -11.00 8.99
N GLY A 39 -12.24 -12.21 9.28
CA GLY A 39 -10.88 -12.43 9.74
C GLY A 39 -9.85 -12.09 8.65
N LEU A 40 -10.11 -12.50 7.41
CA LEU A 40 -9.28 -12.14 6.26
C LEU A 40 -9.28 -10.63 6.06
N GLY A 41 -10.43 -9.96 6.17
CA GLY A 41 -10.55 -8.51 6.11
C GLY A 41 -9.69 -7.81 7.16
N PHE A 42 -9.73 -8.29 8.40
CA PHE A 42 -8.91 -7.75 9.48
C PHE A 42 -7.41 -7.90 9.19
N VAL A 43 -6.96 -9.09 8.77
CA VAL A 43 -5.55 -9.33 8.41
C VAL A 43 -5.13 -8.44 7.25
N THR A 44 -5.97 -8.30 6.23
CA THR A 44 -5.69 -7.41 5.09
C THR A 44 -5.57 -5.96 5.55
N ALA A 45 -6.47 -5.47 6.40
CA ALA A 45 -6.40 -4.11 6.93
C ALA A 45 -5.12 -3.85 7.75
N VAL A 46 -4.72 -4.80 8.60
CA VAL A 46 -3.46 -4.70 9.36
C VAL A 46 -2.25 -4.70 8.43
N SER A 47 -2.26 -5.56 7.41
CA SER A 47 -1.18 -5.63 6.41
C SER A 47 -1.06 -4.32 5.63
N THR A 48 -2.19 -3.74 5.22
CA THR A 48 -2.25 -2.44 4.57
C THR A 48 -1.65 -1.36 5.44
N LEU A 49 -2.06 -1.26 6.70
CA LEU A 49 -1.52 -0.29 7.64
C LEU A 49 0.01 -0.42 7.80
N LEU A 50 0.52 -1.65 7.88
CA LEU A 50 1.95 -1.91 8.07
C LEU A 50 2.81 -1.51 6.88
N HIS A 51 2.33 -1.68 5.64
CA HIS A 51 3.09 -1.25 4.46
C HIS A 51 2.86 0.23 4.12
N GLU A 52 1.71 0.79 4.43
CA GLU A 52 1.37 2.18 4.17
C GLU A 52 2.24 3.15 4.97
N LEU A 53 2.55 2.85 6.23
CA LEU A 53 3.40 3.71 7.05
C LEU A 53 4.79 3.99 6.43
N PRO A 54 5.57 2.99 5.98
CA PRO A 54 6.84 3.24 5.28
C PRO A 54 6.66 3.97 3.95
N HIS A 55 5.56 3.69 3.22
CA HIS A 55 5.27 4.32 1.92
C HIS A 55 5.01 5.82 2.11
N GLU A 56 4.12 6.19 3.01
CA GLU A 56 3.80 7.57 3.37
C GLU A 56 5.02 8.37 3.84
N ILE A 57 5.90 7.75 4.64
CA ILE A 57 7.16 8.39 5.06
C ILE A 57 8.06 8.67 3.84
N GLY A 58 8.11 7.74 2.88
CA GLY A 58 8.84 7.91 1.63
C GLY A 58 8.33 9.07 0.80
N ASP A 59 7.02 9.12 0.58
CA ASP A 59 6.36 10.16 -0.21
C ASP A 59 6.45 11.53 0.46
N PHE A 60 6.33 11.57 1.80
CA PHE A 60 6.59 12.77 2.59
C PHE A 60 7.98 13.33 2.32
N GLY A 61 9.01 12.46 2.30
CA GLY A 61 10.39 12.84 1.99
C GLY A 61 10.56 13.39 0.57
N ILE A 62 9.94 12.74 -0.42
CA ILE A 62 9.99 13.15 -1.83
C ILE A 62 9.33 14.53 -2.02
N LEU A 63 8.13 14.72 -1.48
CA LEU A 63 7.38 15.97 -1.61
C LEU A 63 8.06 17.13 -0.87
N LEU A 64 8.66 16.90 0.30
CA LEU A 64 9.45 17.92 1.01
C LEU A 64 10.69 18.30 0.20
N LYS A 65 11.38 17.33 -0.38
CA LYS A 65 12.56 17.58 -1.23
C LYS A 65 12.21 18.35 -2.50
N ALA A 66 11.00 18.14 -3.04
CA ALA A 66 10.45 18.91 -4.15
C ALA A 66 10.01 20.35 -3.76
N GLY A 67 10.22 20.78 -2.50
CA GLY A 67 9.93 22.14 -2.04
C GLY A 67 8.52 22.38 -1.50
N PHE A 68 7.73 21.33 -1.30
CA PHE A 68 6.41 21.47 -0.68
C PHE A 68 6.54 21.78 0.81
N SER A 69 5.68 22.65 1.34
CA SER A 69 5.62 22.90 2.78
C SER A 69 5.06 21.67 3.52
N LYS A 70 5.48 21.47 4.76
CA LYS A 70 5.00 20.34 5.61
C LYS A 70 3.47 20.25 5.65
N LYS A 71 2.78 21.40 5.74
CA LYS A 71 1.31 21.46 5.76
C LYS A 71 0.72 20.97 4.44
N LYS A 72 1.33 21.36 3.30
CA LYS A 72 0.86 20.94 1.97
C LYS A 72 1.08 19.44 1.77
N VAL A 73 2.23 18.90 2.17
CA VAL A 73 2.51 17.47 2.12
C VAL A 73 1.50 16.69 2.96
N PHE A 74 1.28 17.11 4.21
CA PHE A 74 0.28 16.46 5.07
C PHE A 74 -1.12 16.46 4.46
N LEU A 75 -1.55 17.57 3.85
CA LEU A 75 -2.87 17.63 3.19
C LEU A 75 -2.94 16.73 1.97
N VAL A 76 -1.90 16.67 1.15
CA VAL A 76 -1.85 15.78 -0.02
C VAL A 76 -1.99 14.33 0.41
N ASN A 77 -1.20 13.87 1.39
CA ASN A 77 -1.27 12.50 1.89
C ASN A 77 -2.62 12.21 2.55
N LEU A 78 -3.18 13.16 3.32
CA LEU A 78 -4.52 13.02 3.89
C LEU A 78 -5.61 12.84 2.82
N PHE A 79 -5.55 13.63 1.74
CA PHE A 79 -6.52 13.48 0.64
C PHE A 79 -6.29 12.20 -0.16
N SER A 80 -5.04 11.79 -0.34
CA SER A 80 -4.70 10.51 -0.96
C SER A 80 -5.24 9.33 -0.15
N SER A 81 -5.01 9.31 1.16
CA SER A 81 -5.48 8.24 2.04
C SER A 81 -7.01 8.15 2.14
N LEU A 82 -7.75 9.24 1.91
CA LEU A 82 -9.22 9.19 1.79
C LEU A 82 -9.69 8.33 0.61
N SER A 83 -8.85 8.11 -0.39
CA SER A 83 -9.18 7.22 -1.52
C SER A 83 -9.35 5.76 -1.09
N THR A 84 -8.72 5.32 0.01
CA THR A 84 -8.95 4.01 0.64
C THR A 84 -10.39 3.85 1.08
N VAL A 85 -10.96 4.90 1.68
CA VAL A 85 -12.38 4.90 2.06
C VAL A 85 -13.28 4.84 0.82
N LEU A 86 -12.94 5.60 -0.24
CA LEU A 86 -13.70 5.55 -1.49
C LEU A 86 -13.64 4.17 -2.15
N GLY A 87 -12.47 3.52 -2.19
CA GLY A 87 -12.32 2.16 -2.69
C GLY A 87 -13.16 1.15 -1.91
N SER A 88 -13.16 1.26 -0.58
CA SER A 88 -13.99 0.41 0.29
C SER A 88 -15.49 0.64 0.08
N LEU A 89 -15.92 1.89 -0.08
CA LEU A 89 -17.33 2.22 -0.34
C LEU A 89 -17.78 1.71 -1.72
N VAL A 90 -16.94 1.80 -2.75
CA VAL A 90 -17.23 1.24 -4.07
C VAL A 90 -17.50 -0.26 -3.96
N VAL A 91 -16.65 -1.01 -3.25
CA VAL A 91 -16.88 -2.44 -3.04
C VAL A 91 -18.17 -2.67 -2.24
N TYR A 92 -18.37 -1.96 -1.16
CA TYR A 92 -19.54 -2.12 -0.30
C TYR A 92 -20.88 -1.92 -1.03
N PHE A 93 -20.96 -0.89 -1.90
CA PHE A 93 -22.21 -0.56 -2.59
C PHE A 93 -22.42 -1.28 -3.91
N PHE A 94 -21.36 -1.61 -4.63
CA PHE A 94 -21.46 -2.11 -6.01
C PHE A 94 -21.06 -3.56 -6.19
N VAL A 95 -20.35 -4.16 -5.23
CA VAL A 95 -19.92 -5.55 -5.34
C VAL A 95 -20.96 -6.46 -4.68
N THR A 96 -21.60 -7.26 -5.52
CA THR A 96 -22.59 -8.26 -5.08
C THR A 96 -22.13 -9.67 -5.48
N GLY A 97 -22.50 -10.67 -4.69
CA GLY A 97 -22.15 -12.07 -4.95
C GLY A 97 -20.77 -12.45 -4.40
N THR A 98 -20.41 -13.72 -4.58
CA THR A 98 -19.23 -14.34 -3.95
C THR A 98 -17.98 -14.37 -4.85
N GLN A 99 -18.15 -14.27 -6.16
CA GLN A 99 -17.03 -14.41 -7.11
C GLN A 99 -16.23 -13.11 -7.30
N LEU A 100 -16.92 -11.97 -7.38
CA LEU A 100 -16.28 -10.68 -7.67
C LEU A 100 -15.29 -10.25 -6.58
N PRO A 101 -15.56 -10.40 -5.28
CA PRO A 101 -14.56 -10.13 -4.23
C PRO A 101 -13.27 -10.93 -4.40
N GLY A 102 -13.38 -12.22 -4.77
CA GLY A 102 -12.21 -13.07 -5.03
C GLY A 102 -11.35 -12.57 -6.20
N ILE A 103 -11.99 -12.13 -7.27
CA ILE A 103 -11.30 -11.53 -8.44
C ILE A 103 -10.58 -10.25 -8.03
N LEU A 104 -11.26 -9.34 -7.32
CA LEU A 104 -10.68 -8.08 -6.85
C LEU A 104 -9.48 -8.33 -5.91
N MET A 105 -9.60 -9.28 -4.99
CA MET A 105 -8.51 -9.70 -4.12
C MET A 105 -7.32 -10.26 -4.91
N SER A 106 -7.56 -11.04 -5.96
CA SER A 106 -6.49 -11.58 -6.81
C SER A 106 -5.74 -10.48 -7.55
N ILE A 107 -6.46 -9.47 -8.04
CA ILE A 107 -5.84 -8.29 -8.68
C ILE A 107 -5.01 -7.50 -7.66
N ALA A 108 -5.56 -7.23 -6.48
CA ALA A 108 -4.85 -6.52 -5.42
C ALA A 108 -3.59 -7.28 -4.97
N ALA A 109 -3.69 -8.60 -4.78
CA ALA A 109 -2.54 -9.44 -4.45
C ALA A 109 -1.45 -9.38 -5.52
N GLY A 110 -1.80 -9.40 -6.80
CA GLY A 110 -0.86 -9.23 -7.90
C GLY A 110 -0.15 -7.87 -7.87
N MET A 111 -0.88 -6.80 -7.57
CA MET A 111 -0.30 -5.46 -7.40
C MET A 111 0.65 -5.38 -6.20
N PHE A 112 0.29 -5.95 -5.05
CA PHE A 112 1.18 -5.96 -3.88
C PHE A 112 2.46 -6.74 -4.12
N ILE A 113 2.38 -7.88 -4.81
CA ILE A 113 3.56 -8.66 -5.21
C ILE A 113 4.43 -7.83 -6.17
N TYR A 114 3.82 -7.17 -7.16
CA TYR A 114 4.53 -6.33 -8.10
C TYR A 114 5.25 -5.18 -7.38
N LEU A 115 4.57 -4.42 -6.53
CA LEU A 115 5.16 -3.32 -5.76
C LEU A 115 6.29 -3.80 -4.85
N GLY A 116 6.06 -4.90 -4.12
CA GLY A 116 7.07 -5.50 -3.27
C GLY A 116 8.34 -5.88 -4.04
N ALA A 117 8.18 -6.51 -5.19
CA ALA A 117 9.31 -6.98 -6.00
C ALA A 117 9.99 -5.87 -6.80
N SER A 118 9.23 -4.91 -7.35
CA SER A 118 9.75 -3.89 -8.27
C SER A 118 10.24 -2.62 -7.58
N ASP A 119 9.67 -2.28 -6.44
CA ASP A 119 9.97 -1.02 -5.75
C ASP A 119 10.64 -1.24 -4.39
N PHE A 120 10.01 -1.96 -3.46
CA PHE A 120 10.52 -2.11 -2.10
C PHE A 120 11.79 -2.96 -2.01
N LEU A 121 11.83 -4.11 -2.67
CA LEU A 121 12.99 -5.01 -2.60
C LEU A 121 14.27 -4.39 -3.20
N PRO A 122 14.25 -3.72 -4.36
CA PRO A 122 15.43 -3.04 -4.89
C PRO A 122 15.91 -1.88 -4.00
N ARG A 123 14.99 -1.13 -3.35
CA ARG A 123 15.35 -0.06 -2.42
C ARG A 123 16.01 -0.64 -1.17
N ALA A 124 15.41 -1.66 -0.56
CA ALA A 124 15.96 -2.34 0.60
C ALA A 124 17.37 -2.90 0.33
N ASN A 125 17.61 -3.47 -0.84
CA ASN A 125 18.93 -3.98 -1.22
C ASN A 125 20.00 -2.89 -1.42
N LYS A 126 19.61 -1.65 -1.68
CA LYS A 126 20.55 -0.51 -1.84
C LYS A 126 20.89 0.15 -0.50
N GLU A 127 19.92 0.22 0.41
CA GLU A 127 20.00 1.00 1.66
C GLU A 127 20.52 0.15 2.84
N ILE A 128 20.38 -1.17 2.79
CA ILE A 128 20.64 -2.08 3.92
C ILE A 128 21.61 -3.18 3.47
N GLU A 129 22.52 -3.60 4.38
CA GLU A 129 23.33 -4.81 4.16
C GLU A 129 22.43 -6.00 3.81
N LYS A 130 22.79 -6.75 2.78
CA LYS A 130 22.00 -7.87 2.23
C LYS A 130 21.48 -8.82 3.31
N THR A 131 22.29 -9.14 4.31
CA THR A 131 21.91 -10.03 5.41
C THR A 131 20.79 -9.41 6.27
N LYS A 132 20.84 -8.12 6.55
CA LYS A 132 19.79 -7.42 7.31
C LYS A 132 18.50 -7.32 6.49
N ALA A 133 18.60 -7.07 5.20
CA ALA A 133 17.43 -7.03 4.31
C ALA A 133 16.69 -8.39 4.29
N VAL A 134 17.44 -9.51 4.19
CA VAL A 134 16.88 -10.86 4.24
C VAL A 134 16.24 -11.15 5.60
N LEU A 135 16.89 -10.77 6.70
CA LEU A 135 16.32 -10.96 8.03
C LEU A 135 15.00 -10.20 8.22
N VAL A 136 14.93 -8.94 7.79
CA VAL A 136 13.72 -8.13 7.86
C VAL A 136 12.60 -8.73 7.02
N LEU A 137 12.92 -9.22 5.81
CA LEU A 137 11.96 -9.90 4.94
C LEU A 137 11.40 -11.18 5.59
N LEU A 138 12.28 -12.02 6.16
CA LEU A 138 11.86 -13.24 6.85
C LEU A 138 11.01 -12.93 8.09
N LEU A 139 11.36 -11.88 8.82
CA LEU A 139 10.62 -11.44 10.00
C LEU A 139 9.23 -10.92 9.62
N GLY A 140 9.12 -10.15 8.53
CA GLY A 140 7.84 -9.73 7.97
C GLY A 140 6.98 -10.91 7.51
N ALA A 141 7.55 -11.86 6.80
CA ALA A 141 6.85 -13.08 6.38
C ALA A 141 6.39 -13.93 7.57
N ALA A 142 7.23 -14.08 8.60
CA ALA A 142 6.88 -14.79 9.83
C ALA A 142 5.75 -14.08 10.60
N LEU A 143 5.78 -12.75 10.68
CA LEU A 143 4.73 -11.95 11.30
C LEU A 143 3.40 -12.12 10.57
N MET A 144 3.40 -12.07 9.24
CA MET A 144 2.20 -12.30 8.43
C MET A 144 1.66 -13.72 8.59
N TYR A 145 2.52 -14.73 8.59
CA TYR A 145 2.13 -16.11 8.84
C TYR A 145 1.49 -16.28 10.23
N LEU A 146 2.10 -15.68 11.25
CA LEU A 146 1.56 -15.69 12.61
C LEU A 146 0.18 -15.03 12.68
N THR A 147 0.03 -13.87 12.07
CA THR A 147 -1.26 -13.15 12.01
C THR A 147 -2.34 -14.02 11.34
N LEU A 148 -2.00 -14.66 10.23
CA LEU A 148 -2.91 -15.57 9.52
C LEU A 148 -3.31 -16.79 10.37
N SER A 149 -2.35 -17.33 11.14
CA SER A 149 -2.60 -18.51 11.99
C SER A 149 -3.47 -18.20 13.22
N LEU A 150 -3.50 -16.95 13.65
CA LEU A 150 -4.33 -16.47 14.77
C LEU A 150 -5.77 -16.15 14.35
N VAL A 151 -6.04 -16.03 13.05
CA VAL A 151 -7.40 -15.79 12.56
C VAL A 151 -8.17 -17.13 12.57
N PRO A 152 -9.29 -17.23 13.30
CA PRO A 152 -10.11 -18.44 13.30
C PRO A 152 -10.57 -18.73 11.88
N HIS A 153 -10.31 -19.95 11.39
CA HIS A 153 -10.87 -20.43 10.14
C HIS A 153 -12.36 -20.62 10.37
N ALA A 154 -13.18 -19.66 9.93
CA ALA A 154 -14.62 -19.86 9.87
C ALA A 154 -14.91 -20.91 8.78
N HIS A 155 -15.23 -22.11 9.21
CA HIS A 155 -15.80 -23.19 8.37
C HIS A 155 -17.26 -22.92 8.10
#